data_274d5f812e59adecd205f335239371cb
#
_entry.id   274d5f812e59adecd205f335239371cb
#
_cell.length_a   1.000
_cell.length_b   1.000
_cell.length_c   1.000
_cell.angle_alpha   90.00
_cell.angle_beta   90.00
_cell.angle_gamma   90.00
#
_symmetry.space_group_name_H-M   'P 1'
#
loop_
_entity.id
_entity.type
_entity.pdbx_description
1 polymer ?
#
loop_
_entity_poly.entity_id
_entity_poly.type
_entity_poly.pdbx_seq_one_letter_code
_entity_poly.pdbx_strand_id
1 'polypeptide(L)'
;THTQDEITVSGSTSLDKLALYAAEHGLEGLNYTSGIPGTVGGAVVGTAGAFGKQVGDVLRCVTLLSSACIKHEATAQELGFTYRNSRLKETGDIVVSAVFLVRPADRAALLKERDEFLKTRHEKHPDLQKYPCAGSFFRNIEPTSKAERRQATGWFLEQAGGKNLSAGGAQIFEKHANIIVKGQDCCASDVYELSQKMAALAKKAFDLDLVREVRFVGKLPG
;
A
#
# COMPACT_ATOMS: atom_id res chain seq x y z
N THR A 1 9.35 -0.61 -21.44
CA THR A 1 9.05 0.08 -22.72
C THR A 1 7.79 0.91 -22.57
N HIS A 2 7.68 2.00 -23.34
CA HIS A 2 6.46 2.80 -23.37
C HIS A 2 6.11 3.24 -24.78
N THR A 3 4.84 3.57 -24.98
CA THR A 3 4.28 4.36 -26.08
C THR A 3 3.70 5.66 -25.50
N GLN A 4 3.00 6.47 -26.29
CA GLN A 4 2.30 7.64 -25.78
C GLN A 4 1.12 7.30 -24.86
N ASP A 5 0.57 6.09 -24.99
CA ASP A 5 -0.67 5.70 -24.31
C ASP A 5 -0.47 4.56 -23.29
N GLU A 6 0.69 3.89 -23.27
CA GLU A 6 0.92 2.73 -22.44
C GLU A 6 2.37 2.61 -21.94
N ILE A 7 2.52 2.06 -20.75
CA ILE A 7 3.81 1.62 -20.19
C ILE A 7 3.72 0.13 -19.89
N THR A 8 4.59 -0.67 -20.52
CA THR A 8 4.80 -2.08 -20.18
C THR A 8 6.02 -2.20 -19.26
N VAL A 9 5.86 -2.83 -18.12
CA VAL A 9 6.86 -2.89 -17.06
C VAL A 9 6.90 -4.25 -16.38
N SER A 10 8.08 -4.70 -15.93
CA SER A 10 8.23 -5.91 -15.13
C SER A 10 7.57 -5.78 -13.76
N GLY A 11 6.95 -6.87 -13.27
CA GLY A 11 6.39 -6.95 -11.93
C GLY A 11 7.41 -6.73 -10.80
N SER A 12 8.69 -6.95 -11.03
CA SER A 12 9.79 -6.71 -10.08
C SER A 12 10.27 -5.25 -10.03
N THR A 13 9.84 -4.40 -10.96
CA THR A 13 10.24 -2.99 -10.98
C THR A 13 9.73 -2.26 -9.74
N SER A 14 10.58 -1.38 -9.16
CA SER A 14 10.14 -0.48 -8.08
C SER A 14 9.00 0.42 -8.55
N LEU A 15 7.93 0.48 -7.77
CA LEU A 15 6.77 1.31 -8.10
C LEU A 15 7.12 2.80 -8.16
N ASP A 16 7.97 3.29 -7.24
CA ASP A 16 8.44 4.67 -7.25
C ASP A 16 9.32 5.00 -8.46
N LYS A 17 10.20 4.05 -8.88
CA LYS A 17 10.98 4.23 -10.11
C LYS A 17 10.09 4.29 -11.35
N LEU A 18 9.02 3.50 -11.39
CA LEU A 18 8.03 3.59 -12.47
C LEU A 18 7.33 4.94 -12.50
N ALA A 19 6.93 5.47 -11.33
CA ALA A 19 6.30 6.79 -11.24
C ALA A 19 7.25 7.91 -11.72
N LEU A 20 8.53 7.87 -11.29
CA LEU A 20 9.55 8.81 -11.76
C LEU A 20 9.75 8.72 -13.27
N TYR A 21 9.92 7.51 -13.79
CA TYR A 21 10.08 7.27 -15.22
C TYR A 21 8.91 7.85 -16.03
N ALA A 22 7.67 7.61 -15.61
CA ALA A 22 6.49 8.16 -16.27
C ALA A 22 6.51 9.71 -16.27
N ALA A 23 6.81 10.33 -15.13
CA ALA A 23 6.90 11.79 -15.01
C ALA A 23 7.99 12.39 -15.89
N GLU A 24 9.19 11.77 -15.93
CA GLU A 24 10.31 12.21 -16.76
C GLU A 24 10.03 12.13 -18.26
N HIS A 25 9.14 11.24 -18.68
CA HIS A 25 8.72 11.09 -20.07
C HIS A 25 7.41 11.82 -20.41
N GLY A 26 6.88 12.65 -19.48
CA GLY A 26 5.65 13.40 -19.71
C GLY A 26 4.42 12.51 -19.84
N LEU A 27 4.36 11.40 -19.09
CA LEU A 27 3.28 10.42 -19.10
C LEU A 27 2.51 10.46 -17.77
N GLU A 28 1.30 11.00 -17.76
CA GLU A 28 0.45 11.03 -16.57
C GLU A 28 -0.31 9.71 -16.35
N GLY A 29 -0.68 9.43 -15.12
CA GLY A 29 -1.48 8.28 -14.70
C GLY A 29 -0.91 7.56 -13.47
N LEU A 30 0.42 7.66 -13.24
CA LEU A 30 1.11 6.91 -12.18
C LEU A 30 1.71 7.81 -11.08
N ASN A 31 1.63 9.11 -11.20
CA ASN A 31 2.33 10.07 -10.36
C ASN A 31 1.97 9.97 -8.87
N TYR A 32 0.70 9.63 -8.56
CA TYR A 32 0.21 9.40 -7.19
C TYR A 32 0.92 8.24 -6.46
N THR A 33 1.61 7.36 -7.19
CA THR A 33 2.37 6.24 -6.61
C THR A 33 3.77 6.64 -6.15
N SER A 34 4.18 7.89 -6.38
CA SER A 34 5.47 8.43 -5.98
C SER A 34 5.75 8.21 -4.49
N GLY A 35 6.92 7.65 -4.19
CA GLY A 35 7.33 7.35 -2.82
C GLY A 35 6.60 6.17 -2.16
N ILE A 36 5.75 5.41 -2.87
CA ILE A 36 5.21 4.15 -2.33
C ILE A 36 6.30 3.09 -2.45
N PRO A 37 6.76 2.51 -1.33
CA PRO A 37 7.78 1.47 -1.36
C PRO A 37 7.19 0.15 -1.88
N GLY A 38 8.01 -0.65 -2.54
CA GLY A 38 7.62 -1.96 -3.07
C GLY A 38 7.69 -2.03 -4.60
N THR A 39 7.17 -3.11 -5.15
CA THR A 39 7.22 -3.42 -6.58
C THR A 39 5.89 -3.22 -7.27
N VAL A 40 5.92 -3.11 -8.59
CA VAL A 40 4.74 -3.10 -9.46
C VAL A 40 3.84 -4.31 -9.18
N GLY A 41 4.42 -5.52 -9.11
CA GLY A 41 3.65 -6.73 -8.82
C GLY A 41 2.96 -6.68 -7.46
N GLY A 42 3.67 -6.24 -6.42
CA GLY A 42 3.07 -6.04 -5.10
C GLY A 42 1.96 -4.99 -5.10
N ALA A 43 2.15 -3.91 -5.86
CA ALA A 43 1.14 -2.86 -6.03
C ALA A 43 -0.14 -3.37 -6.72
N VAL A 44 -0.01 -4.21 -7.74
CA VAL A 44 -1.14 -4.85 -8.43
C VAL A 44 -1.86 -5.81 -7.48
N VAL A 45 -1.14 -6.73 -6.83
CA VAL A 45 -1.73 -7.70 -5.88
C VAL A 45 -2.46 -7.00 -4.73
N GLY A 46 -1.86 -5.94 -4.19
CA GLY A 46 -2.40 -5.20 -3.04
C GLY A 46 -3.36 -4.07 -3.39
N THR A 47 -3.61 -3.81 -4.67
CA THR A 47 -4.37 -2.64 -5.14
C THR A 47 -3.83 -1.36 -4.50
N ALA A 48 -2.53 -1.09 -4.71
CA ALA A 48 -1.88 0.08 -4.13
C ALA A 48 -2.60 1.36 -4.56
N GLY A 49 -2.83 2.24 -3.62
CA GLY A 49 -3.52 3.49 -3.88
C GLY A 49 -3.17 4.57 -2.86
N ALA A 50 -3.20 5.80 -3.33
CA ALA A 50 -2.99 7.00 -2.54
C ALA A 50 -3.66 8.20 -3.22
N PHE A 51 -3.94 9.25 -2.46
CA PHE A 51 -4.50 10.49 -2.98
C PHE A 51 -5.78 10.29 -3.82
N GLY A 52 -6.63 9.34 -3.41
CA GLY A 52 -7.91 9.04 -4.09
C GLY A 52 -7.80 8.21 -5.37
N LYS A 53 -6.60 7.80 -5.79
CA LYS A 53 -6.34 6.96 -6.98
C LYS A 53 -5.78 5.60 -6.56
N GLN A 54 -5.92 4.59 -7.42
CA GLN A 54 -5.39 3.24 -7.20
C GLN A 54 -4.89 2.62 -8.51
N VAL A 55 -4.02 1.61 -8.43
CA VAL A 55 -3.43 0.98 -9.63
C VAL A 55 -4.46 0.38 -10.56
N GLY A 56 -5.60 -0.10 -10.05
CA GLY A 56 -6.69 -0.61 -10.86
C GLY A 56 -7.33 0.42 -11.80
N ASP A 57 -7.20 1.72 -11.49
CA ASP A 57 -7.79 2.79 -12.31
C ASP A 57 -7.07 2.98 -13.65
N VAL A 58 -5.79 2.58 -13.72
CA VAL A 58 -4.91 2.77 -14.89
C VAL A 58 -4.30 1.46 -15.40
N LEU A 59 -4.54 0.33 -14.75
CA LEU A 59 -4.06 -0.96 -15.23
C LEU A 59 -4.90 -1.43 -16.41
N ARG A 60 -4.24 -1.79 -17.53
CA ARG A 60 -4.89 -2.44 -18.67
C ARG A 60 -4.95 -3.95 -18.48
N CYS A 61 -3.79 -4.57 -18.36
CA CYS A 61 -3.64 -6.02 -18.19
C CYS A 61 -2.32 -6.38 -17.50
N VAL A 62 -2.22 -7.62 -17.10
CA VAL A 62 -1.01 -8.22 -16.53
C VAL A 62 -0.70 -9.54 -17.19
N THR A 63 0.59 -9.88 -17.25
CA THR A 63 1.03 -11.23 -17.49
C THR A 63 1.30 -11.90 -16.14
N LEU A 64 0.69 -13.04 -15.93
CA LEU A 64 0.73 -13.82 -14.70
C LEU A 64 1.46 -15.14 -14.91
N LEU A 65 2.05 -15.66 -13.83
CA LEU A 65 2.57 -17.02 -13.74
C LEU A 65 1.84 -17.72 -12.59
N SER A 66 1.09 -18.78 -12.93
CA SER A 66 0.36 -19.57 -11.96
C SER A 66 1.28 -20.49 -11.14
N SER A 67 0.76 -21.10 -10.08
CA SER A 67 1.47 -22.13 -9.28
C SER A 67 1.87 -23.36 -10.10
N ALA A 68 1.17 -23.64 -11.21
CA ALA A 68 1.53 -24.70 -12.16
C ALA A 68 2.58 -24.25 -13.21
N CYS A 69 3.21 -23.08 -13.02
CA CYS A 69 4.16 -22.47 -13.97
C CYS A 69 3.57 -22.18 -15.36
N ILE A 70 2.25 -21.99 -15.46
CA ILE A 70 1.58 -21.63 -16.70
C ILE A 70 1.49 -20.11 -16.78
N LYS A 71 2.02 -19.55 -17.86
CA LYS A 71 1.94 -18.12 -18.17
C LYS A 71 0.61 -17.80 -18.84
N HIS A 72 -0.10 -16.81 -18.36
CA HIS A 72 -1.36 -16.33 -18.93
C HIS A 72 -1.52 -14.83 -18.73
N GLU A 73 -2.46 -14.22 -19.43
CA GLU A 73 -2.81 -12.81 -19.28
C GLU A 73 -4.13 -12.66 -18.54
N ALA A 74 -4.27 -11.56 -17.82
CA ALA A 74 -5.52 -11.15 -17.19
C ALA A 74 -5.69 -9.63 -17.33
N THR A 75 -6.90 -9.20 -17.63
CA THR A 75 -7.29 -7.79 -17.68
C THR A 75 -7.52 -7.25 -16.27
N ALA A 76 -7.52 -5.92 -16.11
CA ALA A 76 -7.86 -5.28 -14.85
C ALA A 76 -9.25 -5.71 -14.33
N GLN A 77 -10.22 -5.93 -15.23
CA GLN A 77 -11.55 -6.38 -14.87
C GLN A 77 -11.56 -7.80 -14.28
N GLU A 78 -10.79 -8.73 -14.87
CA GLU A 78 -10.68 -10.11 -14.40
C GLU A 78 -9.97 -10.21 -13.03
N LEU A 79 -9.13 -9.23 -12.69
CA LEU A 79 -8.48 -9.14 -11.37
C LEU A 79 -9.42 -8.73 -10.24
N GLY A 80 -10.61 -8.19 -10.54
CA GLY A 80 -11.67 -7.90 -9.58
C GLY A 80 -11.20 -6.99 -8.45
N PHE A 81 -10.56 -5.86 -8.78
CA PHE A 81 -10.03 -4.93 -7.80
C PHE A 81 -11.10 -4.38 -6.86
N THR A 82 -10.82 -4.48 -5.58
CA THR A 82 -11.54 -3.78 -4.52
C THR A 82 -10.55 -3.09 -3.59
N TYR A 83 -11.03 -2.38 -2.60
CA TYR A 83 -10.14 -1.67 -1.68
C TYR A 83 -9.13 -2.62 -1.01
N ARG A 84 -7.85 -2.42 -1.29
CA ARG A 84 -6.75 -3.23 -0.79
C ARG A 84 -6.88 -4.72 -1.08
N ASN A 85 -7.59 -5.09 -2.15
CA ASN A 85 -7.76 -6.48 -2.54
C ASN A 85 -7.80 -6.67 -4.06
N SER A 86 -7.31 -7.83 -4.50
CA SER A 86 -7.48 -8.34 -5.85
C SER A 86 -7.58 -9.87 -5.78
N ARG A 87 -8.13 -10.50 -6.82
CA ARG A 87 -8.22 -11.95 -6.95
C ARG A 87 -6.85 -12.64 -6.81
N LEU A 88 -5.76 -11.95 -7.13
CA LEU A 88 -4.39 -12.49 -7.00
C LEU A 88 -4.00 -12.85 -5.56
N LYS A 89 -4.67 -12.28 -4.56
CA LYS A 89 -4.45 -12.70 -3.15
C LYS A 89 -4.99 -14.08 -2.85
N GLU A 90 -5.95 -14.55 -3.63
CA GLU A 90 -6.58 -15.88 -3.51
C GLU A 90 -5.86 -16.91 -4.38
N THR A 91 -5.59 -16.56 -5.65
CA THR A 91 -4.91 -17.47 -6.59
C THR A 91 -3.44 -17.66 -6.29
N GLY A 92 -2.79 -16.65 -5.70
CA GLY A 92 -1.35 -16.66 -5.45
C GLY A 92 -0.48 -16.52 -6.70
N ASP A 93 -1.07 -16.16 -7.84
CA ASP A 93 -0.33 -15.99 -9.11
C ASP A 93 0.69 -14.86 -8.99
N ILE A 94 1.83 -15.04 -9.64
CA ILE A 94 2.92 -14.07 -9.67
C ILE A 94 2.74 -13.13 -10.84
N VAL A 95 2.76 -11.82 -10.58
CA VAL A 95 2.75 -10.79 -11.63
C VAL A 95 4.14 -10.71 -12.27
N VAL A 96 4.24 -11.16 -13.51
CA VAL A 96 5.48 -11.12 -14.30
C VAL A 96 5.68 -9.74 -14.93
N SER A 97 4.63 -9.19 -15.52
CA SER A 97 4.63 -7.84 -16.10
C SER A 97 3.24 -7.22 -16.02
N ALA A 98 3.18 -5.90 -16.14
CA ALA A 98 1.95 -5.14 -16.16
C ALA A 98 1.99 -4.10 -17.26
N VAL A 99 0.83 -3.80 -17.85
CA VAL A 99 0.62 -2.73 -18.82
C VAL A 99 -0.29 -1.69 -18.18
N PHE A 100 0.21 -0.46 -18.07
CA PHE A 100 -0.53 0.68 -17.53
C PHE A 100 -0.91 1.63 -18.65
N LEU A 101 -2.13 2.13 -18.60
CA LEU A 101 -2.61 3.22 -19.47
C LEU A 101 -2.08 4.54 -18.92
N VAL A 102 -1.51 5.33 -19.80
CA VAL A 102 -0.97 6.67 -19.50
C VAL A 102 -1.43 7.66 -20.56
N ARG A 103 -1.23 8.95 -20.31
CA ARG A 103 -1.53 9.99 -21.30
C ARG A 103 -0.39 11.00 -21.35
N PRO A 104 -0.12 11.58 -22.51
CA PRO A 104 0.82 12.68 -22.64
C PRO A 104 0.41 13.87 -21.76
N ALA A 105 1.38 14.42 -21.02
CA ALA A 105 1.17 15.58 -20.15
C ALA A 105 2.46 16.42 -20.03
N ASP A 106 2.38 17.60 -19.45
CA ASP A 106 3.54 18.45 -19.23
C ASP A 106 4.50 17.82 -18.22
N ARG A 107 5.71 17.54 -18.65
CA ARG A 107 6.77 16.93 -17.85
C ARG A 107 7.10 17.74 -16.60
N ALA A 108 7.18 19.07 -16.72
CA ALA A 108 7.55 19.91 -15.59
C ALA A 108 6.44 19.92 -14.52
N ALA A 109 5.18 19.96 -14.94
CA ALA A 109 4.04 19.84 -14.04
C ALA A 109 4.02 18.49 -13.31
N LEU A 110 4.28 17.38 -14.01
CA LEU A 110 4.34 16.03 -13.40
C LEU A 110 5.46 15.90 -12.38
N LEU A 111 6.65 16.42 -12.67
CA LEU A 111 7.76 16.41 -11.73
C LEU A 111 7.47 17.26 -10.49
N LYS A 112 6.86 18.42 -10.66
CA LYS A 112 6.42 19.28 -9.54
C LYS A 112 5.37 18.57 -8.67
N GLU A 113 4.35 17.97 -9.28
CA GLU A 113 3.33 17.20 -8.55
C GLU A 113 3.97 16.02 -7.78
N ARG A 114 4.94 15.34 -8.40
CA ARG A 114 5.70 14.29 -7.72
C ARG A 114 6.40 14.80 -6.46
N ASP A 115 7.07 15.94 -6.54
CA ASP A 115 7.76 16.53 -5.39
C ASP A 115 6.78 16.86 -4.26
N GLU A 116 5.59 17.34 -4.58
CA GLU A 116 4.51 17.61 -3.61
C GLU A 116 4.04 16.31 -2.93
N PHE A 117 3.86 15.22 -3.67
CA PHE A 117 3.54 13.91 -3.10
C PHE A 117 4.65 13.38 -2.19
N LEU A 118 5.91 13.47 -2.62
CA LEU A 118 7.06 13.06 -1.82
C LEU A 118 7.16 13.87 -0.53
N LYS A 119 6.99 15.18 -0.60
CA LYS A 119 6.98 16.06 0.57
C LYS A 119 5.89 15.63 1.56
N THR A 120 4.65 15.45 1.08
CA THR A 120 3.54 15.00 1.92
C THR A 120 3.82 13.66 2.59
N ARG A 121 4.50 12.74 1.90
CA ARG A 121 4.89 11.44 2.48
C ARG A 121 5.96 11.60 3.54
N HIS A 122 7.01 12.39 3.29
CA HIS A 122 8.07 12.63 4.27
C HIS A 122 7.54 13.28 5.56
N GLU A 123 6.52 14.12 5.45
CA GLU A 123 5.90 14.75 6.61
C GLU A 123 5.08 13.76 7.46
N LYS A 124 4.42 12.78 6.85
CA LYS A 124 3.42 11.91 7.49
C LYS A 124 3.89 10.47 7.73
N HIS A 125 4.86 9.98 6.97
CA HIS A 125 5.32 8.60 7.04
C HIS A 125 6.75 8.51 7.60
N PRO A 126 7.10 7.39 8.24
CA PRO A 126 8.45 7.19 8.74
C PRO A 126 9.48 7.10 7.62
N ASP A 127 10.68 7.63 7.89
CA ASP A 127 11.86 7.32 7.10
C ASP A 127 12.21 5.83 7.33
N LEU A 128 12.08 5.01 6.29
CA LEU A 128 12.24 3.55 6.39
C LEU A 128 13.67 3.12 6.74
N GLN A 129 14.68 3.97 6.53
CA GLN A 129 16.06 3.68 6.94
C GLN A 129 16.22 3.82 8.46
N LYS A 130 15.53 4.79 9.07
CA LYS A 130 15.57 5.03 10.52
C LYS A 130 14.51 4.22 11.27
N TYR A 131 13.33 4.10 10.69
CA TYR A 131 12.14 3.50 11.29
C TYR A 131 11.55 2.45 10.34
N PRO A 132 12.15 1.25 10.22
CA PRO A 132 11.59 0.19 9.40
C PRO A 132 10.17 -0.13 9.80
N CYS A 133 9.26 -0.18 8.82
CA CYS A 133 7.84 -0.51 9.03
C CYS A 133 7.23 -1.15 7.77
N ALA A 134 6.03 -1.70 7.91
CA ALA A 134 5.25 -2.25 6.80
C ALA A 134 4.12 -1.31 6.32
N GLY A 135 4.21 -0.01 6.63
CA GLY A 135 3.18 0.97 6.32
C GLY A 135 1.99 0.91 7.30
N SER A 136 0.81 1.35 6.85
CA SER A 136 -0.41 1.25 7.67
C SER A 136 -0.74 -0.20 8.00
N PHE A 137 -0.88 -0.51 9.29
CA PHE A 137 -1.03 -1.89 9.75
C PHE A 137 -2.44 -2.44 9.50
N PHE A 138 -3.45 -1.61 9.73
CA PHE A 138 -4.85 -1.94 9.49
C PHE A 138 -5.43 -1.15 8.32
N ARG A 139 -6.40 -1.73 7.64
CA ARG A 139 -7.18 -1.05 6.60
C ARG A 139 -7.98 0.09 7.23
N ASN A 140 -8.30 1.12 6.42
CA ASN A 140 -9.28 2.10 6.83
C ASN A 140 -10.67 1.44 6.99
N ILE A 141 -11.46 2.02 7.89
CA ILE A 141 -12.82 1.55 8.18
C ILE A 141 -13.69 1.77 6.95
N GLU A 142 -14.39 0.74 6.51
CA GLU A 142 -15.32 0.81 5.37
C GLU A 142 -16.48 1.78 5.67
N PRO A 143 -17.12 2.35 4.63
CA PRO A 143 -18.28 3.18 4.80
C PRO A 143 -19.37 2.49 5.62
N THR A 144 -20.03 3.24 6.48
CA THR A 144 -21.15 2.78 7.32
C THR A 144 -22.36 3.67 7.07
N SER A 145 -23.51 3.31 7.66
CA SER A 145 -24.70 4.18 7.64
C SER A 145 -24.48 5.57 8.26
N LYS A 146 -23.41 5.74 9.04
CA LYS A 146 -23.03 7.01 9.69
C LYS A 146 -21.92 7.77 8.97
N ALA A 147 -21.24 7.14 7.99
CA ALA A 147 -20.13 7.76 7.27
C ALA A 147 -20.05 7.18 5.83
N GLU A 148 -20.41 7.98 4.86
CA GLU A 148 -20.43 7.60 3.43
C GLU A 148 -19.04 7.31 2.85
N ARG A 149 -17.97 7.79 3.51
CA ARG A 149 -16.58 7.60 3.10
C ARG A 149 -15.80 6.75 4.09
N ARG A 150 -14.77 6.07 3.60
CA ARG A 150 -13.82 5.36 4.46
C ARG A 150 -13.21 6.31 5.47
N GLN A 151 -13.16 5.86 6.71
CA GLN A 151 -12.59 6.62 7.82
C GLN A 151 -11.19 6.11 8.15
N ALA A 152 -10.28 7.02 8.45
CA ALA A 152 -8.89 6.67 8.74
C ALA A 152 -8.78 5.92 10.08
N THR A 153 -8.37 4.65 10.04
CA THR A 153 -8.11 3.84 11.25
C THR A 153 -7.09 4.51 12.18
N GLY A 154 -6.10 5.21 11.61
CA GLY A 154 -5.12 5.95 12.39
C GLY A 154 -5.75 7.02 13.30
N TRP A 155 -6.81 7.67 12.85
CA TRP A 155 -7.53 8.65 13.67
C TRP A 155 -8.21 7.99 14.89
N PHE A 156 -8.90 6.87 14.71
CA PHE A 156 -9.54 6.15 15.80
C PHE A 156 -8.53 5.64 16.82
N LEU A 157 -7.42 5.07 16.35
CA LEU A 157 -6.34 4.61 17.23
C LEU A 157 -5.72 5.77 18.01
N GLU A 158 -5.55 6.94 17.39
CA GLU A 158 -5.02 8.12 18.06
C GLU A 158 -5.98 8.64 19.13
N GLN A 159 -7.28 8.75 18.83
CA GLN A 159 -8.30 9.15 19.81
C GLN A 159 -8.40 8.18 20.99
N ALA A 160 -8.15 6.90 20.77
CA ALA A 160 -8.12 5.89 21.82
C ALA A 160 -6.83 5.91 22.67
N GLY A 161 -5.84 6.74 22.33
CA GLY A 161 -4.54 6.76 23.03
C GLY A 161 -3.54 5.72 22.50
N GLY A 162 -3.74 5.20 21.29
CA GLY A 162 -2.93 4.13 20.69
C GLY A 162 -1.45 4.47 20.52
N LYS A 163 -1.09 5.76 20.42
CA LYS A 163 0.33 6.20 20.35
C LYS A 163 1.17 5.82 21.56
N ASN A 164 0.55 5.52 22.71
CA ASN A 164 1.24 5.11 23.92
C ASN A 164 1.46 3.59 24.00
N LEU A 165 1.00 2.83 23.00
CA LEU A 165 1.16 1.38 22.97
C LEU A 165 2.56 0.99 22.52
N SER A 166 3.08 -0.08 23.13
CA SER A 166 4.30 -0.76 22.73
C SER A 166 4.24 -2.25 23.10
N ALA A 167 5.11 -3.05 22.49
CA ALA A 167 5.34 -4.43 22.86
C ALA A 167 6.77 -4.81 22.47
N GLY A 168 7.58 -5.25 23.45
CA GLY A 168 9.01 -5.48 23.23
C GLY A 168 9.66 -4.31 22.52
N GLY A 169 10.34 -4.59 21.41
CA GLY A 169 10.95 -3.55 20.56
C GLY A 169 10.01 -2.89 19.54
N ALA A 170 8.73 -3.29 19.45
CA ALA A 170 7.76 -2.68 18.53
C ALA A 170 7.11 -1.44 19.15
N GLN A 171 7.01 -0.36 18.38
CA GLN A 171 6.48 0.92 18.83
C GLN A 171 5.52 1.51 17.78
N ILE A 172 4.59 2.36 18.22
CA ILE A 172 3.75 3.13 17.32
C ILE A 172 4.52 4.37 16.83
N PHE A 173 4.44 4.65 15.54
CA PHE A 173 5.06 5.84 14.97
C PHE A 173 4.39 7.11 15.48
N GLU A 174 5.18 8.05 15.99
CA GLU A 174 4.70 9.27 16.66
C GLU A 174 3.70 10.10 15.82
N LYS A 175 3.89 10.14 14.48
CA LYS A 175 3.06 10.95 13.57
C LYS A 175 1.86 10.19 13.00
N HIS A 176 1.77 8.85 13.20
CA HIS A 176 0.71 8.05 12.59
C HIS A 176 0.37 6.81 13.41
N ALA A 177 -0.74 6.86 14.14
CA ALA A 177 -1.11 5.80 15.10
C ALA A 177 -1.41 4.42 14.49
N ASN A 178 -1.55 4.31 13.16
CA ASN A 178 -1.74 3.03 12.46
C ASN A 178 -0.45 2.49 11.82
N ILE A 179 0.72 3.00 12.23
CA ILE A 179 2.02 2.51 11.74
C ILE A 179 2.81 1.98 12.94
N ILE A 180 3.20 0.71 12.85
CA ILE A 180 4.15 0.09 13.78
C ILE A 180 5.54 0.21 13.20
N VAL A 181 6.47 0.75 13.98
CA VAL A 181 7.89 0.86 13.62
C VAL A 181 8.73 -0.09 14.45
N LYS A 182 9.79 -0.59 13.82
CA LYS A 182 10.79 -1.40 14.48
C LYS A 182 11.72 -0.51 15.31
N GLY A 183 11.73 -0.71 16.62
CA GLY A 183 12.76 -0.20 17.52
C GLY A 183 13.91 -1.20 17.71
N GLN A 184 14.73 -0.96 18.72
CA GLN A 184 15.85 -1.83 19.08
C GLN A 184 15.33 -3.21 19.51
N ASP A 185 16.05 -4.27 19.13
CA ASP A 185 15.77 -5.68 19.48
C ASP A 185 14.34 -6.18 19.17
N CYS A 186 13.63 -5.48 18.26
CA CYS A 186 12.28 -5.83 17.86
C CYS A 186 12.24 -7.13 17.04
N CYS A 187 11.38 -8.04 17.42
CA CYS A 187 11.08 -9.26 16.70
C CYS A 187 9.64 -9.29 16.13
N ALA A 188 9.33 -10.28 15.30
CA ALA A 188 8.00 -10.38 14.66
C ALA A 188 6.87 -10.61 15.69
N SER A 189 7.14 -11.30 16.79
CA SER A 189 6.20 -11.50 17.89
C SER A 189 5.82 -10.17 18.57
N ASP A 190 6.77 -9.24 18.72
CA ASP A 190 6.48 -7.93 19.31
C ASP A 190 5.51 -7.13 18.43
N VAL A 191 5.73 -7.18 17.12
CA VAL A 191 4.84 -6.54 16.13
C VAL A 191 3.45 -7.18 16.16
N TYR A 192 3.39 -8.52 16.28
CA TYR A 192 2.12 -9.23 16.39
C TYR A 192 1.38 -8.83 17.67
N GLU A 193 2.05 -8.90 18.83
CA GLU A 193 1.48 -8.53 20.12
C GLU A 193 0.98 -7.08 20.13
N LEU A 194 1.80 -6.14 19.62
CA LEU A 194 1.39 -4.75 19.53
C LEU A 194 0.15 -4.59 18.65
N SER A 195 0.06 -5.31 17.55
CA SER A 195 -1.12 -5.28 16.67
C SER A 195 -2.39 -5.78 17.38
N GLN A 196 -2.27 -6.79 18.24
CA GLN A 196 -3.40 -7.26 19.05
C GLN A 196 -3.85 -6.21 20.06
N LYS A 197 -2.89 -5.54 20.74
CA LYS A 197 -3.18 -4.42 21.68
C LYS A 197 -3.91 -3.29 20.94
N MET A 198 -3.48 -2.92 19.73
CA MET A 198 -4.14 -1.90 18.91
C MET A 198 -5.58 -2.30 18.57
N ALA A 199 -5.81 -3.55 18.12
CA ALA A 199 -7.13 -4.05 17.78
C ALA A 199 -8.05 -4.07 19.01
N ALA A 200 -7.57 -4.57 20.16
CA ALA A 200 -8.31 -4.58 21.41
C ALA A 200 -8.68 -3.16 21.89
N LEU A 201 -7.76 -2.20 21.71
CA LEU A 201 -8.00 -0.80 22.06
C LEU A 201 -9.12 -0.19 21.22
N ALA A 202 -9.10 -0.38 19.92
CA ALA A 202 -10.13 0.11 19.00
C ALA A 202 -11.50 -0.55 19.27
N LYS A 203 -11.51 -1.86 19.55
CA LYS A 203 -12.72 -2.59 19.96
C LYS A 203 -13.31 -2.03 21.24
N LYS A 204 -12.48 -1.83 22.26
CA LYS A 204 -12.92 -1.29 23.56
C LYS A 204 -13.46 0.14 23.46
N ALA A 205 -12.78 1.01 22.69
CA ALA A 205 -13.11 2.43 22.64
C ALA A 205 -14.28 2.76 21.70
N PHE A 206 -14.43 2.02 20.61
CA PHE A 206 -15.34 2.37 19.51
C PHE A 206 -16.19 1.20 18.99
N ASP A 207 -16.06 0.01 19.57
CA ASP A 207 -16.66 -1.25 19.09
C ASP A 207 -16.27 -1.57 17.62
N LEU A 208 -15.03 -1.21 17.23
CA LEU A 208 -14.51 -1.43 15.88
C LEU A 208 -13.66 -2.69 15.80
N ASP A 209 -13.98 -3.57 14.86
CA ASP A 209 -13.18 -4.73 14.49
C ASP A 209 -12.21 -4.33 13.36
N LEU A 210 -10.92 -4.16 13.69
CA LEU A 210 -9.91 -3.73 12.74
C LEU A 210 -9.45 -4.88 11.84
N VAL A 211 -9.44 -4.64 10.51
CA VAL A 211 -8.96 -5.60 9.53
C VAL A 211 -7.50 -5.31 9.21
N ARG A 212 -6.62 -6.30 9.44
CA ARG A 212 -5.19 -6.16 9.11
C ARG A 212 -4.97 -6.06 7.61
N GLU A 213 -4.11 -5.12 7.19
CA GLU A 213 -3.57 -5.05 5.82
C GLU A 213 -2.23 -5.80 5.73
N VAL A 214 -1.41 -5.70 6.78
CA VAL A 214 -0.12 -6.40 6.89
C VAL A 214 -0.34 -7.91 7.04
N ARG A 215 0.40 -8.70 6.28
CA ARG A 215 0.37 -10.17 6.30
C ARG A 215 1.57 -10.69 7.06
N PHE A 216 1.34 -11.61 7.98
CA PHE A 216 2.42 -12.36 8.62
C PHE A 216 2.80 -13.57 7.76
N VAL A 217 4.09 -13.84 7.68
CA VAL A 217 4.67 -14.99 6.96
C VAL A 217 5.46 -15.84 7.94
N GLY A 218 5.25 -17.14 7.92
CA GLY A 218 5.89 -18.09 8.81
C GLY A 218 5.03 -18.53 9.99
N LYS A 219 5.66 -19.12 11.00
CA LYS A 219 4.99 -19.53 12.24
C LYS A 219 4.98 -18.38 13.24
N LEU A 220 3.81 -17.94 13.64
CA LEU A 220 3.65 -17.00 14.73
C LEU A 220 3.62 -17.75 16.07
N PRO A 221 4.07 -17.11 17.17
CA PRO A 221 3.82 -17.66 18.50
C PRO A 221 2.29 -17.77 18.69
N GLY A 222 1.86 -18.93 19.19
CA GLY A 222 0.46 -19.21 19.50
C GLY A 222 -0.03 -18.41 20.72
#